data_a268ce940ed3fd18c1f7ffe35184665a
#
_entry.id   a268ce940ed3fd18c1f7ffe35184665a
#
_cell.length_a   1.000
_cell.length_b   1.000
_cell.length_c   1.000
_cell.angle_alpha   90.00
_cell.angle_beta   90.00
_cell.angle_gamma   90.00
#
_symmetry.space_group_name_H-M   'P 1'
#
loop_
_entity.id
_entity.type
_entity.pdbx_description
1 polymer ?
#
loop_
_entity_poly.entity_id
_entity_poly.type
_entity_poly.pdbx_seq_one_letter_code
_entity_poly.pdbx_strand_id
1 'polypeptide(L)'
;MKILVVDDESDVQTLFEQRFRKEIHTGEFRFVFAFSGEEALHYMQRNNHEAILILSDINMPGMSGLELLRQIKERYASPPPVVMMITAYGDAENYNQAIKLGADDFLTKPVDFAALKEKLKGIKV
;
A
#
# COMPACT_ATOMS: atom_id res chain seq x y z
N MET A 1 11.64 0.72 8.16
CA MET A 1 10.18 0.67 7.95
C MET A 1 9.84 -0.37 6.89
N LYS A 2 8.97 -1.27 7.19
CA LYS A 2 8.55 -2.30 6.25
C LYS A 2 7.25 -1.88 5.56
N ILE A 3 7.23 -1.94 4.24
CA ILE A 3 6.13 -1.46 3.42
C ILE A 3 5.68 -2.59 2.49
N LEU A 4 4.40 -2.95 2.58
CA LEU A 4 3.79 -3.92 1.68
C LEU A 4 3.14 -3.16 0.51
N VAL A 5 3.65 -3.40 -0.69
CA VAL A 5 3.11 -2.78 -1.90
C VAL A 5 2.24 -3.82 -2.62
N VAL A 6 0.99 -3.47 -2.89
CA VAL A 6 0.02 -4.37 -3.52
C VAL A 6 -0.40 -3.77 -4.85
N ASP A 7 -0.03 -4.43 -5.94
CA ASP A 7 -0.36 -3.99 -7.30
C ASP A 7 -0.27 -5.21 -8.22
N ASP A 8 -1.21 -5.36 -9.13
CA ASP A 8 -1.23 -6.50 -10.05
C ASP A 8 -0.23 -6.36 -11.20
N GLU A 9 0.37 -5.19 -11.38
CA GLU A 9 1.38 -4.96 -12.41
C GLU A 9 2.77 -5.27 -11.88
N SER A 10 3.42 -6.30 -12.44
CA SER A 10 4.74 -6.75 -11.96
C SER A 10 5.83 -5.69 -12.14
N ASP A 11 5.67 -4.78 -13.09
CA ASP A 11 6.63 -3.69 -13.32
C ASP A 11 6.78 -2.75 -12.14
N VAL A 12 5.78 -2.71 -11.26
CA VAL A 12 5.78 -1.85 -10.08
C VAL A 12 6.95 -2.20 -9.16
N GLN A 13 7.25 -3.49 -9.01
CA GLN A 13 8.38 -3.90 -8.18
C GLN A 13 9.69 -3.29 -8.66
N THR A 14 9.98 -3.43 -9.95
CA THR A 14 11.21 -2.88 -10.54
C THR A 14 11.27 -1.37 -10.36
N LEU A 15 10.15 -0.71 -10.58
CA LEU A 15 10.07 0.75 -10.48
C LEU A 15 10.35 1.24 -9.05
N PHE A 16 9.73 0.60 -8.06
CA PHE A 16 9.98 0.94 -6.66
C PHE A 16 11.43 0.68 -6.28
N GLU A 17 11.99 -0.44 -6.72
CA GLU A 17 13.38 -0.79 -6.40
C GLU A 17 14.37 0.22 -6.98
N GLN A 18 14.08 0.74 -8.17
CA GLN A 18 14.91 1.78 -8.78
C GLN A 18 14.77 3.13 -8.09
N ARG A 19 13.54 3.54 -7.81
CA ARG A 19 13.26 4.87 -7.25
C ARG A 19 13.67 4.98 -5.79
N PHE A 20 13.68 3.88 -5.06
CA PHE A 20 14.06 3.86 -3.65
C PHE A 20 15.37 3.12 -3.39
N ARG A 21 16.22 3.01 -4.40
CA ARG A 21 17.49 2.27 -4.30
C ARG A 21 18.30 2.69 -3.08
N LYS A 22 18.44 3.98 -2.85
CA LYS A 22 19.24 4.51 -1.73
C LYS A 22 18.64 4.09 -0.40
N GLU A 23 17.34 4.27 -0.24
CA GLU A 23 16.64 3.98 1.01
C GLU A 23 16.62 2.48 1.30
N ILE A 24 16.53 1.66 0.27
CA ILE A 24 16.61 0.20 0.42
C ILE A 24 18.02 -0.19 0.86
N HIS A 25 19.02 0.39 0.22
CA HIS A 25 20.42 0.09 0.53
C HIS A 25 20.78 0.45 1.97
N THR A 26 20.30 1.59 2.46
CA THR A 26 20.59 2.03 3.84
C THR A 26 19.72 1.32 4.88
N GLY A 27 18.68 0.58 4.43
CA GLY A 27 17.74 -0.07 5.35
C GLY A 27 16.65 0.85 5.87
N GLU A 28 16.57 2.08 5.37
CA GLU A 28 15.51 3.01 5.78
C GLU A 28 14.12 2.49 5.40
N PHE A 29 13.99 1.95 4.17
CA PHE A 29 12.75 1.33 3.70
C PHE A 29 13.02 -0.10 3.26
N ARG A 30 12.09 -0.99 3.61
CA ARG A 30 12.12 -2.38 3.18
C ARG A 30 10.78 -2.69 2.53
N PHE A 31 10.81 -2.99 1.23
CA PHE A 31 9.60 -3.25 0.46
C PHE A 31 9.35 -4.73 0.30
N VAL A 32 8.09 -5.11 0.44
CA VAL A 32 7.58 -6.44 0.09
C VAL A 32 6.47 -6.23 -0.92
N PHE A 33 6.40 -7.08 -1.94
CA PHE A 33 5.44 -6.92 -3.03
C PHE A 33 4.46 -8.07 -3.04
N ALA A 34 3.17 -7.74 -3.17
CA ALA A 34 2.10 -8.69 -3.41
C ALA A 34 1.39 -8.28 -4.70
N PHE A 35 1.07 -9.24 -5.55
CA PHE A 35 0.52 -8.94 -6.87
C PHE A 35 -0.98 -9.17 -6.95
N SER A 36 -1.63 -9.35 -5.81
CA SER A 36 -3.07 -9.44 -5.67
C SER A 36 -3.47 -9.16 -4.23
N GLY A 37 -4.76 -8.87 -4.02
CA GLY A 37 -5.29 -8.70 -2.68
C GLY A 37 -5.19 -9.99 -1.87
N GLU A 38 -5.42 -11.12 -2.52
CA GLU A 38 -5.32 -12.44 -1.90
C GLU A 38 -3.89 -12.71 -1.40
N GLU A 39 -2.88 -12.42 -2.23
CA GLU A 39 -1.48 -12.53 -1.82
C GLU A 39 -1.16 -11.63 -0.63
N ALA A 40 -1.68 -10.40 -0.66
CA ALA A 40 -1.45 -9.45 0.43
C ALA A 40 -2.00 -9.98 1.76
N LEU A 41 -3.22 -10.51 1.74
CA LEU A 41 -3.81 -11.08 2.95
C LEU A 41 -3.05 -12.29 3.44
N HIS A 42 -2.59 -13.14 2.51
CA HIS A 42 -1.79 -14.31 2.86
C HIS A 42 -0.48 -13.89 3.52
N TYR A 43 0.17 -12.87 2.98
CA TYR A 43 1.38 -12.31 3.57
C TYR A 43 1.11 -11.77 4.98
N MET A 44 0.02 -11.02 5.15
CA MET A 44 -0.34 -10.45 6.45
C MET A 44 -0.61 -11.52 7.49
N GLN A 45 -1.24 -12.63 7.10
CA GLN A 45 -1.50 -13.75 8.01
C GLN A 45 -0.22 -14.41 8.49
N ARG A 46 0.77 -14.54 7.61
CA ARG A 46 2.05 -15.21 7.92
C ARG A 46 3.01 -14.29 8.67
N ASN A 47 2.94 -12.99 8.43
CA ASN A 47 3.90 -12.02 8.93
C ASN A 47 3.18 -10.93 9.73
N ASN A 48 2.23 -11.35 10.55
CA ASN A 48 1.45 -10.46 11.38
C ASN A 48 2.36 -9.50 12.16
N HIS A 49 2.02 -8.22 12.15
CA HIS A 49 2.74 -7.14 12.85
C HIS A 49 4.03 -6.64 12.17
N GLU A 50 4.47 -7.23 11.06
CA GLU A 50 5.68 -6.77 10.41
C GLU A 50 5.44 -5.64 9.43
N ALA A 51 4.33 -5.66 8.70
CA ALA A 51 4.01 -4.59 7.76
C ALA A 51 3.43 -3.41 8.53
N ILE A 52 4.14 -2.30 8.50
CA ILE A 52 3.72 -1.07 9.18
C ILE A 52 2.83 -0.24 8.27
N LEU A 53 3.15 -0.25 6.98
CA LEU A 53 2.45 0.51 5.96
C LEU A 53 2.07 -0.41 4.81
N ILE A 54 0.85 -0.26 4.32
CA ILE A 54 0.36 -0.97 3.14
C ILE A 54 0.02 0.07 2.09
N LEU A 55 0.55 -0.13 0.89
CA LEU A 55 0.35 0.74 -0.25
C LEU A 55 -0.34 -0.09 -1.33
N SER A 56 -1.62 0.17 -1.61
CA SER A 56 -2.40 -0.70 -2.48
C SER A 56 -3.09 0.05 -3.60
N ASP A 57 -3.00 -0.51 -4.81
CA ASP A 57 -3.84 -0.11 -5.91
C ASP A 57 -5.30 -0.49 -5.61
N ILE A 58 -6.25 0.29 -6.12
CA ILE A 58 -7.67 -0.01 -5.96
C ILE A 58 -8.13 -1.01 -7.00
N ASN A 59 -7.76 -0.81 -8.27
CA ASN A 59 -8.28 -1.61 -9.38
C ASN A 59 -7.35 -2.79 -9.66
N MET A 60 -7.75 -3.96 -9.17
CA MET A 60 -7.02 -5.21 -9.38
C MET A 60 -8.00 -6.32 -9.74
N PRO A 61 -7.58 -7.30 -10.57
CA PRO A 61 -8.44 -8.47 -10.85
C PRO A 61 -8.68 -9.28 -9.56
N GLY A 62 -9.84 -9.90 -9.48
CA GLY A 62 -10.22 -10.63 -8.28
C GLY A 62 -10.58 -9.68 -7.15
N MET A 63 -9.86 -9.77 -6.04
CA MET A 63 -10.10 -8.88 -4.91
C MET A 63 -9.61 -7.47 -5.24
N SER A 64 -10.51 -6.48 -5.15
CA SER A 64 -10.14 -5.08 -5.35
C SER A 64 -9.36 -4.55 -4.14
N GLY A 65 -8.67 -3.42 -4.35
CA GLY A 65 -8.00 -2.75 -3.23
C GLY A 65 -8.96 -2.28 -2.16
N LEU A 66 -10.20 -1.94 -2.51
CA LEU A 66 -11.22 -1.55 -1.52
C LEU A 66 -11.59 -2.72 -0.61
N GLU A 67 -11.78 -3.90 -1.19
CA GLU A 67 -12.08 -5.09 -0.40
C GLU A 67 -10.89 -5.49 0.49
N LEU A 68 -9.68 -5.38 -0.04
CA LEU A 68 -8.47 -5.60 0.74
C LEU A 68 -8.41 -4.65 1.93
N LEU A 69 -8.65 -3.35 1.70
CA LEU A 69 -8.68 -2.34 2.75
C LEU A 69 -9.68 -2.69 3.84
N ARG A 70 -10.91 -3.06 3.44
CA ARG A 70 -11.94 -3.44 4.37
C ARG A 70 -11.48 -4.60 5.25
N GLN A 71 -10.94 -5.65 4.67
CA GLN A 71 -10.50 -6.83 5.41
C GLN A 71 -9.33 -6.53 6.34
N ILE A 72 -8.38 -5.71 5.89
CA ILE A 72 -7.24 -5.34 6.72
C ILE A 72 -7.72 -4.57 7.96
N LYS A 73 -8.58 -3.59 7.77
CA LYS A 73 -9.06 -2.78 8.90
C LYS A 73 -9.92 -3.60 9.88
N GLU A 74 -10.65 -4.58 9.39
CA GLU A 74 -11.45 -5.45 10.25
C GLU A 74 -10.61 -6.46 11.01
N ARG A 75 -9.64 -7.09 10.33
CA ARG A 75 -8.85 -8.18 10.92
C ARG A 75 -7.70 -7.70 11.81
N TYR A 76 -7.16 -6.53 11.52
CA TYR A 76 -5.98 -6.01 12.20
C TYR A 76 -6.29 -4.67 12.84
N ALA A 77 -7.29 -4.66 13.71
CA ALA A 77 -7.83 -3.43 14.27
C ALA A 77 -7.02 -2.84 15.43
N SER A 78 -6.06 -3.60 15.99
CA SER A 78 -5.37 -3.13 17.20
C SER A 78 -3.91 -3.59 17.26
N PRO A 79 -2.94 -2.72 16.91
CA PRO A 79 -3.14 -1.44 16.23
C PRO A 79 -3.41 -1.65 14.74
N PRO A 80 -4.21 -0.81 14.10
CA PRO A 80 -4.46 -0.95 12.68
C PRO A 80 -3.23 -0.53 11.88
N PRO A 81 -2.89 -1.26 10.79
CA PRO A 81 -1.82 -0.79 9.91
C PRO A 81 -2.25 0.46 9.16
N VAL A 82 -1.26 1.27 8.78
CA VAL A 82 -1.51 2.43 7.93
C VAL A 82 -1.73 1.93 6.50
N VAL A 83 -2.81 2.33 5.86
CA VAL A 83 -3.11 1.94 4.48
C VAL A 83 -3.25 3.17 3.61
N MET A 84 -2.37 3.27 2.61
CA MET A 84 -2.47 4.29 1.56
C MET A 84 -3.02 3.65 0.30
N MET A 85 -3.98 4.30 -0.33
CA MET A 85 -4.59 3.80 -1.56
C MET A 85 -4.07 4.56 -2.77
N ILE A 86 -3.83 3.86 -3.86
CA ILE A 86 -3.44 4.45 -5.14
C ILE A 86 -4.65 4.43 -6.04
N THR A 87 -5.13 5.62 -6.42
CA THR A 87 -6.37 5.77 -7.18
C THR A 87 -6.10 6.36 -8.56
N ALA A 88 -6.98 6.08 -9.51
CA ALA A 88 -6.96 6.76 -10.80
C ALA A 88 -7.40 8.21 -10.64
N TYR A 89 -6.79 9.09 -11.41
CA TYR A 89 -7.17 10.50 -11.40
C TYR A 89 -8.66 10.64 -11.80
N GLY A 90 -9.40 11.40 -11.00
CA GLY A 90 -10.82 11.65 -11.29
C GLY A 90 -11.77 10.57 -10.81
N ASP A 91 -11.31 9.52 -10.16
CA ASP A 91 -12.15 8.44 -9.66
C ASP A 91 -12.69 8.79 -8.27
N ALA A 92 -13.66 9.70 -8.24
CA ALA A 92 -14.21 10.20 -6.98
C ALA A 92 -15.00 9.14 -6.21
N GLU A 93 -15.65 8.22 -6.92
CA GLU A 93 -16.45 7.18 -6.27
C GLU A 93 -15.58 6.23 -5.44
N ASN A 94 -14.51 5.73 -6.03
CA ASN A 94 -13.58 4.86 -5.32
C ASN A 94 -12.86 5.59 -4.19
N TYR A 95 -12.52 6.86 -4.42
CA TYR A 95 -11.92 7.69 -3.39
C TYR A 95 -12.84 7.82 -2.17
N ASN A 96 -14.12 8.13 -2.40
CA ASN A 96 -15.08 8.27 -1.30
C ASN A 96 -15.31 6.97 -0.55
N GLN A 97 -15.37 5.85 -1.26
CA GLN A 97 -15.51 4.54 -0.62
C GLN A 97 -14.28 4.20 0.22
N ALA A 98 -13.08 4.50 -0.27
CA ALA A 98 -11.85 4.25 0.47
C ALA A 98 -11.81 5.06 1.77
N ILE A 99 -12.26 6.31 1.74
CA ILE A 99 -12.37 7.11 2.96
C ILE A 99 -13.29 6.44 3.98
N LYS A 100 -14.46 5.99 3.54
CA LYS A 100 -15.43 5.33 4.41
C LYS A 100 -14.87 4.04 5.02
N LEU A 101 -14.01 3.34 4.30
CA LEU A 101 -13.42 2.10 4.77
C LEU A 101 -12.18 2.32 5.64
N GLY A 102 -11.76 3.56 5.83
CA GLY A 102 -10.69 3.88 6.76
C GLY A 102 -9.29 4.03 6.16
N ALA A 103 -9.20 4.32 4.86
CA ALA A 103 -7.89 4.60 4.26
C ALA A 103 -7.24 5.81 4.93
N ASP A 104 -5.95 5.71 5.18
CA ASP A 104 -5.22 6.75 5.91
C ASP A 104 -4.70 7.85 5.00
N ASP A 105 -4.41 7.54 3.74
CA ASP A 105 -3.92 8.52 2.77
C ASP A 105 -4.15 8.01 1.35
N PHE A 106 -3.90 8.86 0.38
CA PHE A 106 -4.14 8.59 -1.04
C PHE A 106 -3.02 9.11 -1.90
N LEU A 107 -2.80 8.41 -3.03
CA LEU A 107 -1.96 8.87 -4.12
C LEU A 107 -2.75 8.69 -5.41
N THR A 108 -2.57 9.60 -6.36
CA THR A 108 -3.17 9.44 -7.69
C THR A 108 -2.14 8.93 -8.69
N LYS A 109 -2.59 8.14 -9.66
CA LYS A 109 -1.73 7.67 -10.76
C LYS A 109 -1.56 8.76 -11.80
N PRO A 110 -0.38 8.89 -12.41
CA PRO A 110 0.83 8.13 -12.13
C PRO A 110 1.47 8.54 -10.79
N VAL A 111 2.11 7.58 -10.11
CA VAL A 111 2.68 7.85 -8.79
C VAL A 111 3.84 8.83 -8.91
N ASP A 112 3.75 9.92 -8.14
CA ASP A 112 4.85 10.84 -7.96
C ASP A 112 5.74 10.31 -6.84
N PHE A 113 6.89 9.74 -7.20
CA PHE A 113 7.76 9.11 -6.22
C PHE A 113 8.39 10.10 -5.24
N ALA A 114 8.60 11.35 -5.65
CA ALA A 114 9.10 12.37 -4.73
C ALA A 114 8.06 12.67 -3.65
N ALA A 115 6.80 12.83 -4.03
CA ALA A 115 5.71 13.04 -3.08
C ALA A 115 5.51 11.83 -2.18
N LEU A 116 5.59 10.62 -2.74
CA LEU A 116 5.48 9.39 -1.95
C LEU A 116 6.60 9.30 -0.92
N LYS A 117 7.82 9.59 -1.33
CA LYS A 117 8.98 9.56 -0.41
C LYS A 117 8.75 10.49 0.78
N GLU A 118 8.25 11.70 0.53
CA GLU A 118 7.95 12.65 1.59
C GLU A 118 6.88 12.12 2.55
N LYS A 119 5.82 11.53 2.01
CA LYS A 119 4.77 10.93 2.83
C LYS A 119 5.32 9.80 3.70
N LEU A 120 6.15 8.93 3.14
CA LEU A 120 6.74 7.81 3.88
C LEU A 120 7.66 8.29 5.00
N LYS A 121 8.45 9.32 4.74
CA LYS A 121 9.35 9.88 5.76
C LYS A 121 8.59 10.59 6.88
N GLY A 122 7.38 11.05 6.62
CA GLY A 122 6.54 11.68 7.62
C GLY A 122 5.82 10.71 8.54
N ILE A 123 5.83 9.41 8.24
CA ILE A 123 5.18 8.40 9.07
C ILE A 123 6.12 8.05 10.21
N LYS A 124 5.66 8.26 11.43
CA LYS A 124 6.42 7.91 12.63
C LYS A 124 5.95 6.56 13.15
N VAL A 125 6.90 5.74 13.43
CA VAL A 125 6.65 4.37 13.90
C VAL A 125 7.02 4.30 15.38
#